data_9c57785440af677a5499104d32e43170
#
_entry.id   9c57785440af677a5499104d32e43170
#
_cell.length_a   1.000
_cell.length_b   1.000
_cell.length_c   1.000
_cell.angle_alpha   90.00
_cell.angle_beta   90.00
_cell.angle_gamma   90.00
#
_symmetry.space_group_name_H-M   'P 1'
#
loop_
_entity.id
_entity.type
_entity.pdbx_description
1 polymer ?
#
loop_
_entity_poly.entity_id
_entity_poly.type
_entity_poly.pdbx_seq_one_letter_code
_entity_poly.pdbx_strand_id
1 'polypeptide(L)'
;MFLVSKIFWLAVQPLSLAFLLSALGALVAFAGWRRIGATLSGLAAALLFVVLYTTAGGVALQVLEARFARPAEEPARISCIIVLGGALENEVTTSRGGIELNQAGERFLETLRLAIRHPDARIVVSGGDGSMTGDYEGEAAASERLFTAFGVSPERLVKENASRTTYENSLQTKDVLAREGLTDCVLVTSAFHMPRSMALFRKAGIPVTPWPVDYRTSGILRLGVDFSQPTSNAQITSTAVREWIGLVAYYLTGR
;
A
#
# COMPACT_ATOMS: atom_id res chain seq x y z
N MET A 1 -0.20 -1.47 -19.36
CA MET A 1 -0.50 -2.34 -18.18
C MET A 1 -1.15 -1.60 -17.00
N PHE A 2 -0.81 -0.35 -16.73
CA PHE A 2 -1.37 0.43 -15.61
C PHE A 2 -2.92 0.51 -15.63
N LEU A 3 -3.54 0.93 -16.73
CA LEU A 3 -5.01 1.01 -16.84
C LEU A 3 -5.70 -0.35 -16.67
N VAL A 4 -5.14 -1.40 -17.29
CA VAL A 4 -5.69 -2.76 -17.17
C VAL A 4 -5.72 -3.24 -15.73
N SER A 5 -4.65 -3.00 -14.97
CA SER A 5 -4.60 -3.36 -13.54
C SER A 5 -5.61 -2.58 -12.70
N LYS A 6 -5.86 -1.31 -13.04
CA LYS A 6 -6.87 -0.47 -12.34
C LYS A 6 -8.29 -0.94 -12.63
N ILE A 7 -8.63 -1.22 -13.91
CA ILE A 7 -9.95 -1.74 -14.31
C ILE A 7 -10.19 -3.13 -13.70
N PHE A 8 -9.17 -4.01 -13.76
CA PHE A 8 -9.24 -5.32 -13.12
C PHE A 8 -9.51 -5.19 -11.62
N TRP A 9 -8.78 -4.29 -10.93
CA TRP A 9 -8.99 -4.06 -9.51
C TRP A 9 -10.38 -3.53 -9.20
N LEU A 10 -10.93 -2.63 -10.02
CA LEU A 10 -12.28 -2.10 -9.86
C LEU A 10 -13.33 -3.23 -9.86
N ALA A 11 -13.15 -4.25 -10.69
CA ALA A 11 -14.08 -5.37 -10.79
C ALA A 11 -13.87 -6.42 -9.67
N VAL A 12 -12.63 -6.64 -9.23
CA VAL A 12 -12.26 -7.76 -8.34
C VAL A 12 -12.23 -7.35 -6.87
N GLN A 13 -12.16 -6.05 -6.55
CA GLN A 13 -12.22 -5.63 -5.14
C GLN A 13 -13.52 -6.12 -4.48
N PRO A 14 -13.47 -6.61 -3.23
CA PRO A 14 -14.56 -7.40 -2.63
C PRO A 14 -15.94 -6.73 -2.64
N LEU A 15 -16.01 -5.44 -2.34
CA LEU A 15 -17.29 -4.70 -2.33
C LEU A 15 -17.85 -4.49 -3.74
N SER A 16 -16.99 -4.19 -4.73
CA SER A 16 -17.45 -4.09 -6.12
C SER A 16 -17.93 -5.43 -6.67
N LEU A 17 -17.23 -6.51 -6.34
CA LEU A 17 -17.64 -7.86 -6.74
C LEU A 17 -19.02 -8.21 -6.13
N ALA A 18 -19.22 -7.91 -4.86
CA ALA A 18 -20.52 -8.11 -4.21
C ALA A 18 -21.64 -7.28 -4.88
N PHE A 19 -21.34 -6.02 -5.20
CA PHE A 19 -22.28 -5.17 -5.95
C PHE A 19 -22.61 -5.75 -7.33
N LEU A 20 -21.60 -6.17 -8.10
CA LEU A 20 -21.79 -6.74 -9.43
C LEU A 20 -22.60 -8.05 -9.39
N LEU A 21 -22.31 -8.92 -8.41
CA LEU A 21 -23.08 -10.14 -8.19
C LEU A 21 -24.54 -9.84 -7.83
N SER A 22 -24.79 -8.85 -6.97
CA SER A 22 -26.14 -8.43 -6.60
C SER A 22 -26.91 -7.85 -7.80
N ALA A 23 -26.29 -6.97 -8.55
CA ALA A 23 -26.89 -6.35 -9.73
C ALA A 23 -27.21 -7.38 -10.82
N LEU A 24 -26.24 -8.26 -11.12
CA LEU A 24 -26.45 -9.34 -12.08
C LEU A 24 -27.53 -10.31 -11.60
N GLY A 25 -27.53 -10.65 -10.31
CA GLY A 25 -28.56 -11.51 -9.68
C GLY A 25 -29.96 -10.95 -9.85
N ALA A 26 -30.12 -9.63 -9.62
CA ALA A 26 -31.40 -8.94 -9.85
C ALA A 26 -31.81 -8.97 -11.32
N LEU A 27 -30.93 -8.59 -12.24
CA LEU A 27 -31.20 -8.59 -13.68
C LEU A 27 -31.63 -9.98 -14.20
N VAL A 28 -30.92 -11.02 -13.80
CA VAL A 28 -31.20 -12.41 -14.19
C VAL A 28 -32.54 -12.88 -13.61
N ALA A 29 -32.87 -12.48 -12.37
CA ALA A 29 -34.15 -12.78 -11.76
C ALA A 29 -35.32 -12.09 -12.52
N PHE A 30 -35.17 -10.82 -12.89
CA PHE A 30 -36.14 -10.07 -13.72
C PHE A 30 -36.28 -10.68 -15.10
N ALA A 31 -35.23 -11.25 -15.69
CA ALA A 31 -35.28 -11.97 -16.96
C ALA A 31 -35.98 -13.34 -16.88
N GLY A 32 -36.54 -13.70 -15.72
CA GLY A 32 -37.29 -14.93 -15.49
C GLY A 32 -36.47 -16.08 -14.89
N TRP A 33 -35.17 -15.98 -14.81
CA TRP A 33 -34.29 -17.04 -14.29
C TRP A 33 -34.11 -16.91 -12.76
N ARG A 34 -35.23 -16.97 -12.05
CA ARG A 34 -35.32 -16.66 -10.61
C ARG A 34 -34.36 -17.46 -9.75
N ARG A 35 -34.12 -18.76 -10.04
CA ARG A 35 -33.21 -19.60 -9.26
C ARG A 35 -31.76 -19.12 -9.37
N ILE A 36 -31.30 -18.79 -10.59
CA ILE A 36 -29.95 -18.30 -10.82
C ILE A 36 -29.77 -16.92 -10.18
N GLY A 37 -30.77 -16.05 -10.35
CA GLY A 37 -30.76 -14.72 -9.72
C GLY A 37 -30.69 -14.82 -8.19
N ALA A 38 -31.47 -15.70 -7.57
CA ALA A 38 -31.42 -15.95 -6.12
C ALA A 38 -30.04 -16.48 -5.66
N THR A 39 -29.43 -17.38 -6.43
CA THR A 39 -28.09 -17.91 -6.12
C THR A 39 -27.04 -16.81 -6.16
N LEU A 40 -27.03 -15.97 -7.21
CA LEU A 40 -26.09 -14.85 -7.32
C LEU A 40 -26.26 -13.85 -6.18
N SER A 41 -27.48 -13.51 -5.82
CA SER A 41 -27.78 -12.61 -4.69
C SER A 41 -27.35 -13.23 -3.35
N GLY A 42 -27.55 -14.54 -3.19
CA GLY A 42 -27.10 -15.28 -2.00
C GLY A 42 -25.56 -15.27 -1.87
N LEU A 43 -24.85 -15.46 -3.00
CA LEU A 43 -23.38 -15.37 -3.01
C LEU A 43 -22.90 -13.96 -2.69
N ALA A 44 -23.58 -12.94 -3.20
CA ALA A 44 -23.25 -11.54 -2.88
C ALA A 44 -23.45 -11.25 -1.38
N ALA A 45 -24.55 -11.70 -0.80
CA ALA A 45 -24.84 -11.56 0.63
C ALA A 45 -23.80 -12.29 1.50
N ALA A 46 -23.43 -13.51 1.11
CA ALA A 46 -22.38 -14.28 1.80
C ALA A 46 -21.01 -13.58 1.72
N LEU A 47 -20.65 -13.05 0.55
CA LEU A 47 -19.42 -12.27 0.37
C LEU A 47 -19.44 -11.02 1.24
N LEU A 48 -20.53 -10.25 1.25
CA LEU A 48 -20.69 -9.07 2.12
C LEU A 48 -20.57 -9.44 3.59
N PHE A 49 -21.18 -10.53 4.01
CA PHE A 49 -21.06 -11.01 5.39
C PHE A 49 -19.59 -11.28 5.77
N VAL A 50 -18.87 -12.01 4.94
CA VAL A 50 -17.45 -12.31 5.17
C VAL A 50 -16.62 -11.01 5.23
N VAL A 51 -16.85 -10.10 4.29
CA VAL A 51 -16.07 -8.85 4.16
C VAL A 51 -16.35 -7.86 5.30
N LEU A 52 -17.62 -7.75 5.72
CA LEU A 52 -18.03 -6.71 6.68
C LEU A 52 -18.00 -7.20 8.12
N TYR A 53 -18.35 -8.48 8.34
CA TYR A 53 -18.68 -8.99 9.68
C TYR A 53 -17.79 -10.13 10.16
N THR A 54 -16.65 -10.36 9.48
CA THR A 54 -15.67 -11.34 9.95
C THR A 54 -14.27 -10.76 9.98
N THR A 55 -13.39 -11.39 10.75
CA THR A 55 -11.96 -11.09 10.82
C THR A 55 -11.15 -11.77 9.72
N ALA A 56 -11.77 -12.38 8.71
CA ALA A 56 -11.08 -13.14 7.67
C ALA A 56 -10.04 -12.31 6.89
N GLY A 57 -10.40 -11.09 6.52
CA GLY A 57 -9.48 -10.15 5.88
C GLY A 57 -8.28 -9.81 6.76
N GLY A 58 -8.53 -9.58 8.05
CA GLY A 58 -7.49 -9.30 9.03
C GLY A 58 -6.52 -10.48 9.21
N VAL A 59 -7.04 -11.71 9.31
CA VAL A 59 -6.19 -12.91 9.38
C VAL A 59 -5.36 -13.07 8.11
N ALA A 60 -5.93 -12.84 6.93
CA ALA A 60 -5.20 -12.90 5.67
C ALA A 60 -4.11 -11.80 5.57
N LEU A 61 -4.38 -10.59 6.11
CA LEU A 61 -3.42 -9.49 6.14
C LEU A 61 -2.29 -9.76 7.14
N GLN A 62 -2.62 -10.28 8.33
CA GLN A 62 -1.67 -10.65 9.37
C GLN A 62 -0.58 -11.61 8.88
N VAL A 63 -0.93 -12.55 7.98
CA VAL A 63 0.05 -13.45 7.36
C VAL A 63 1.09 -12.68 6.54
N LEU A 64 0.71 -11.58 5.90
CA LEU A 64 1.66 -10.71 5.17
C LEU A 64 2.51 -9.89 6.13
N GLU A 65 1.90 -9.30 7.15
CA GLU A 65 2.57 -8.48 8.16
C GLU A 65 3.62 -9.26 8.96
N ALA A 66 3.38 -10.55 9.19
CA ALA A 66 4.28 -11.42 9.93
C ALA A 66 5.53 -11.85 9.12
N ARG A 67 5.58 -11.61 7.80
CA ARG A 67 6.71 -12.06 6.96
C ARG A 67 8.00 -11.29 7.18
N PHE A 68 7.91 -10.05 7.62
CA PHE A 68 9.06 -9.20 7.90
C PHE A 68 8.86 -8.54 9.26
N ALA A 69 9.67 -8.91 10.22
CA ALA A 69 9.70 -8.23 11.50
C ALA A 69 10.51 -6.92 11.39
N ARG A 70 10.12 -5.91 12.14
CA ARG A 70 10.97 -4.76 12.37
C ARG A 70 12.23 -5.23 13.11
N PRO A 71 13.44 -4.82 12.71
CA PRO A 71 14.65 -5.12 13.47
C PRO A 71 14.48 -4.69 14.93
N ALA A 72 14.91 -5.55 15.87
CA ALA A 72 14.81 -5.26 17.30
C ALA A 72 15.70 -4.08 17.69
N GLU A 73 16.82 -3.92 17.00
CA GLU A 73 17.75 -2.81 17.16
C GLU A 73 17.87 -2.07 15.82
N GLU A 74 18.00 -0.76 15.89
CA GLU A 74 18.27 0.04 14.69
C GLU A 74 19.70 -0.30 14.18
N PRO A 75 19.90 -0.41 12.85
CA PRO A 75 21.24 -0.56 12.30
C PRO A 75 22.16 0.55 12.81
N ALA A 76 23.37 0.20 13.19
CA ALA A 76 24.34 1.16 13.74
C ALA A 76 24.66 2.30 12.76
N ARG A 77 24.51 2.03 11.47
CA ARG A 77 24.65 3.02 10.39
C ARG A 77 23.51 2.89 9.41
N ILE A 78 22.85 4.01 9.15
CA ILE A 78 21.85 4.18 8.10
C ILE A 78 22.34 5.33 7.24
N SER A 79 22.72 5.08 5.99
CA SER A 79 23.13 6.13 5.06
C SER A 79 21.95 6.69 4.26
N CYS A 80 20.91 5.89 4.07
CA CYS A 80 19.67 6.37 3.47
C CYS A 80 18.42 5.68 4.01
N ILE A 81 17.32 6.40 3.99
CA ILE A 81 15.99 5.97 4.37
C ILE A 81 15.13 6.05 3.12
N ILE A 82 14.70 4.91 2.58
CA ILE A 82 13.81 4.86 1.43
C ILE A 82 12.39 4.72 1.97
N VAL A 83 11.53 5.67 1.68
CA VAL A 83 10.09 5.58 1.99
C VAL A 83 9.30 5.42 0.71
N LEU A 84 8.46 4.37 0.67
CA LEU A 84 7.53 4.17 -0.44
C LEU A 84 6.27 5.00 -0.25
N GLY A 85 5.85 5.67 -1.30
CA GLY A 85 4.64 6.46 -1.37
C GLY A 85 3.35 5.66 -1.15
N GLY A 86 2.23 6.35 -1.16
CA GLY A 86 0.89 5.84 -0.86
C GLY A 86 0.41 6.23 0.54
N ALA A 87 1.01 7.26 1.15
CA ALA A 87 0.65 7.78 2.47
C ALA A 87 -0.03 9.16 2.43
N LEU A 88 -0.13 9.79 1.25
CA LEU A 88 -0.82 11.08 1.06
C LEU A 88 -2.14 10.92 0.29
N GLU A 89 -3.10 11.76 0.64
CA GLU A 89 -4.28 12.04 -0.17
C GLU A 89 -3.91 13.12 -1.19
N ASN A 90 -3.31 12.72 -2.32
CA ASN A 90 -2.72 13.64 -3.30
C ASN A 90 -3.70 14.69 -3.82
N GLU A 91 -4.95 14.30 -4.10
CA GLU A 91 -6.01 15.22 -4.54
C GLU A 91 -6.29 16.29 -3.49
N VAL A 92 -6.51 15.89 -2.25
CA VAL A 92 -6.83 16.81 -1.15
C VAL A 92 -5.62 17.69 -0.84
N THR A 93 -4.44 17.11 -0.76
CA THR A 93 -3.16 17.82 -0.53
C THR A 93 -2.94 18.89 -1.59
N THR A 94 -3.11 18.56 -2.87
CA THR A 94 -2.94 19.51 -3.98
C THR A 94 -4.01 20.59 -3.95
N SER A 95 -5.28 20.21 -3.77
CA SER A 95 -6.40 21.15 -3.85
C SER A 95 -6.50 22.08 -2.64
N ARG A 96 -6.07 21.65 -1.45
CA ARG A 96 -6.14 22.42 -0.21
C ARG A 96 -4.82 23.10 0.16
N GLY A 97 -3.71 22.74 -0.47
CA GLY A 97 -2.37 23.31 -0.21
C GLY A 97 -1.74 22.84 1.10
N GLY A 98 -2.37 21.94 1.84
CA GLY A 98 -1.88 21.34 3.07
C GLY A 98 -1.04 20.08 2.84
N ILE A 99 -0.98 19.22 3.85
CA ILE A 99 -0.46 17.87 3.80
C ILE A 99 -1.48 16.95 4.46
N GLU A 100 -2.19 16.20 3.63
CA GLU A 100 -3.24 15.32 4.09
C GLU A 100 -2.75 13.88 4.04
N LEU A 101 -2.46 13.33 5.22
CA LEU A 101 -2.03 11.95 5.37
C LEU A 101 -3.26 11.02 5.38
N ASN A 102 -3.15 9.92 4.66
CA ASN A 102 -4.11 8.84 4.74
C ASN A 102 -3.73 7.84 5.86
N GLN A 103 -4.39 6.69 5.87
CA GLN A 103 -4.15 5.66 6.88
C GLN A 103 -2.69 5.13 6.91
N ALA A 104 -1.92 5.30 5.84
CA ALA A 104 -0.52 4.87 5.77
C ALA A 104 0.47 5.98 6.20
N GLY A 105 0.00 7.06 6.81
CA GLY A 105 0.80 8.20 7.28
C GLY A 105 1.94 7.82 8.22
N GLU A 106 1.83 6.67 8.90
CA GLU A 106 2.90 6.13 9.74
C GLU A 106 4.23 5.90 8.98
N ARG A 107 4.19 5.70 7.66
CA ARG A 107 5.39 5.62 6.84
C ARG A 107 6.22 6.89 6.92
N PHE A 108 5.58 8.05 6.79
CA PHE A 108 6.27 9.34 6.89
C PHE A 108 6.65 9.68 8.32
N LEU A 109 5.78 9.39 9.30
CA LEU A 109 6.08 9.61 10.69
C LEU A 109 7.33 8.82 11.13
N GLU A 110 7.41 7.55 10.78
CA GLU A 110 8.56 6.72 11.13
C GLU A 110 9.81 7.12 10.34
N THR A 111 9.66 7.52 9.07
CA THR A 111 10.76 8.08 8.29
C THR A 111 11.31 9.35 8.95
N LEU A 112 10.44 10.24 9.43
CA LEU A 112 10.83 11.44 10.16
C LEU A 112 11.58 11.10 11.46
N ARG A 113 11.07 10.11 12.23
CA ARG A 113 11.74 9.64 13.45
C ARG A 113 13.16 9.14 13.15
N LEU A 114 13.32 8.32 12.13
CA LEU A 114 14.63 7.83 11.69
C LEU A 114 15.52 8.97 11.19
N ALA A 115 14.97 9.92 10.43
CA ALA A 115 15.71 11.07 9.92
C ALA A 115 16.26 11.98 11.03
N ILE A 116 15.53 12.14 12.12
CA ILE A 116 15.96 12.91 13.30
C ILE A 116 17.08 12.15 14.05
N ARG A 117 16.97 10.83 14.16
CA ARG A 117 17.99 10.01 14.85
C ARG A 117 19.26 9.80 14.03
N HIS A 118 19.16 9.86 12.70
CA HIS A 118 20.27 9.71 11.76
C HIS A 118 20.40 10.98 10.91
N PRO A 119 20.94 12.06 11.46
CA PRO A 119 20.95 13.37 10.80
C PRO A 119 21.76 13.40 9.47
N ASP A 120 22.69 12.49 9.30
CA ASP A 120 23.50 12.35 8.08
C ASP A 120 22.84 11.50 7.01
N ALA A 121 21.76 10.76 7.34
CA ALA A 121 21.08 9.91 6.38
C ALA A 121 20.31 10.73 5.34
N ARG A 122 20.42 10.32 4.07
CA ARG A 122 19.58 10.84 2.98
C ARG A 122 18.19 10.21 3.04
N ILE A 123 17.18 10.92 2.62
CA ILE A 123 15.80 10.44 2.57
C ILE A 123 15.38 10.34 1.11
N VAL A 124 15.15 9.12 0.63
CA VAL A 124 14.66 8.86 -0.72
C VAL A 124 13.15 8.64 -0.63
N VAL A 125 12.37 9.56 -1.14
CA VAL A 125 10.92 9.42 -1.25
C VAL A 125 10.57 8.93 -2.64
N SER A 126 10.08 7.70 -2.73
CA SER A 126 9.75 7.05 -4.00
C SER A 126 8.24 6.92 -4.16
N GLY A 127 7.65 7.75 -5.02
CA GLY A 127 6.24 7.75 -5.33
C GLY A 127 5.82 8.99 -6.10
N GLY A 128 5.43 8.80 -7.35
CA GLY A 128 4.82 9.83 -8.19
C GLY A 128 3.30 9.92 -8.00
N ASP A 129 2.62 10.56 -8.95
CA ASP A 129 1.16 10.56 -9.00
C ASP A 129 0.64 9.29 -9.64
N GLY A 130 0.01 8.44 -8.83
CA GLY A 130 -0.68 7.22 -9.25
C GLY A 130 -2.15 7.42 -9.59
N SER A 131 -2.65 8.66 -9.73
CA SER A 131 -4.04 8.96 -10.04
C SER A 131 -4.42 8.52 -11.47
N MET A 132 -5.73 8.35 -11.71
CA MET A 132 -6.28 8.06 -13.05
C MET A 132 -6.91 9.28 -13.69
N THR A 133 -7.28 10.27 -12.90
CA THR A 133 -8.26 11.30 -13.27
C THR A 133 -7.79 12.73 -13.06
N GLY A 134 -6.58 12.95 -12.61
CA GLY A 134 -6.07 14.30 -12.38
C GLY A 134 -4.55 14.38 -12.42
N ASP A 135 -4.04 15.57 -12.64
CA ASP A 135 -2.64 15.92 -12.44
C ASP A 135 -2.52 16.51 -11.04
N TYR A 136 -2.13 15.67 -10.09
CA TYR A 136 -1.90 16.10 -8.72
C TYR A 136 -0.40 16.18 -8.44
N GLU A 137 -0.04 16.98 -7.45
CA GLU A 137 1.33 16.99 -6.94
C GLU A 137 1.71 15.57 -6.51
N GLY A 138 2.82 15.07 -7.06
CA GLY A 138 3.32 13.75 -6.70
C GLY A 138 3.73 13.69 -5.24
N GLU A 139 3.57 12.53 -4.63
CA GLU A 139 3.79 12.37 -3.19
C GLU A 139 5.22 12.72 -2.75
N ALA A 140 6.22 12.40 -3.57
CA ALA A 140 7.60 12.78 -3.29
C ALA A 140 7.82 14.31 -3.33
N ALA A 141 7.06 15.04 -4.15
CA ALA A 141 7.11 16.50 -4.15
C ALA A 141 6.44 17.10 -2.91
N ALA A 142 5.25 16.62 -2.57
CA ALA A 142 4.51 17.07 -1.38
C ALA A 142 5.22 16.76 -0.07
N SER A 143 5.96 15.64 -0.01
CA SER A 143 6.69 15.22 1.18
C SER A 143 7.79 16.18 1.61
N GLU A 144 8.34 16.97 0.67
CA GLU A 144 9.34 17.99 1.02
C GLU A 144 8.78 19.02 2.02
N ARG A 145 7.55 19.47 1.80
CA ARG A 145 6.88 20.40 2.74
C ARG A 145 6.73 19.79 4.13
N LEU A 146 6.39 18.49 4.19
CA LEU A 146 6.26 17.79 5.46
C LEU A 146 7.61 17.72 6.18
N PHE A 147 8.63 17.17 5.54
CA PHE A 147 9.92 16.97 6.20
C PHE A 147 10.60 18.28 6.58
N THR A 148 10.51 19.31 5.74
CA THR A 148 11.11 20.62 6.04
C THR A 148 10.38 21.35 7.16
N ALA A 149 9.07 21.19 7.29
CA ALA A 149 8.30 21.75 8.40
C ALA A 149 8.77 21.19 9.77
N PHE A 150 9.34 19.99 9.78
CA PHE A 150 9.92 19.37 10.98
C PHE A 150 11.47 19.51 11.06
N GLY A 151 12.04 20.42 10.31
CA GLY A 151 13.47 20.78 10.41
C GLY A 151 14.42 19.86 9.64
N VAL A 152 13.92 18.98 8.77
CA VAL A 152 14.78 18.20 7.88
C VAL A 152 15.26 19.10 6.74
N SER A 153 16.58 19.19 6.55
CA SER A 153 17.16 20.00 5.46
C SER A 153 16.71 19.45 4.08
N PRO A 154 16.26 20.34 3.16
CA PRO A 154 15.86 19.95 1.79
C PRO A 154 16.96 19.19 1.04
N GLU A 155 18.23 19.48 1.31
CA GLU A 155 19.38 18.82 0.67
C GLU A 155 19.45 17.32 0.98
N ARG A 156 18.85 16.89 2.09
CA ARG A 156 18.76 15.48 2.46
C ARG A 156 17.69 14.72 1.68
N LEU A 157 16.76 15.43 1.04
CA LEU A 157 15.62 14.83 0.35
C LEU A 157 15.97 14.52 -1.10
N VAL A 158 15.80 13.28 -1.48
CA VAL A 158 15.94 12.82 -2.86
C VAL A 158 14.56 12.33 -3.33
N LYS A 159 14.00 13.05 -4.30
CA LYS A 159 12.63 12.81 -4.78
C LYS A 159 12.64 11.93 -6.03
N GLU A 160 11.88 10.84 -6.00
CA GLU A 160 11.58 10.03 -7.16
C GLU A 160 10.08 10.16 -7.46
N ASN A 161 9.73 10.91 -8.49
CA ASN A 161 8.36 11.27 -8.88
C ASN A 161 7.88 10.57 -10.16
N ALA A 162 8.71 9.73 -10.79
CA ALA A 162 8.39 9.17 -12.10
C ALA A 162 7.56 7.88 -12.02
N SER A 163 7.61 7.17 -10.91
CA SER A 163 6.99 5.87 -10.74
C SER A 163 5.47 5.96 -10.46
N ARG A 164 4.71 5.06 -11.09
CA ARG A 164 3.25 4.89 -10.92
C ARG A 164 2.87 3.55 -10.32
N THR A 165 3.83 2.65 -10.20
CA THR A 165 3.64 1.28 -9.70
C THR A 165 4.80 0.88 -8.80
N THR A 166 4.59 -0.07 -7.90
CA THR A 166 5.65 -0.56 -7.01
C THR A 166 6.84 -1.17 -7.79
N TYR A 167 6.58 -1.75 -8.96
CA TYR A 167 7.63 -2.23 -9.85
C TYR A 167 8.50 -1.08 -10.37
N GLU A 168 7.86 -0.02 -10.85
CA GLU A 168 8.58 1.20 -11.29
C GLU A 168 9.34 1.85 -10.14
N ASN A 169 8.74 1.90 -8.93
CA ASN A 169 9.44 2.39 -7.72
C ASN A 169 10.79 1.68 -7.54
N SER A 170 10.82 0.34 -7.64
CA SER A 170 12.07 -0.40 -7.45
C SER A 170 13.11 -0.07 -8.51
N LEU A 171 12.73 0.08 -9.77
CA LEU A 171 13.66 0.42 -10.86
C LEU A 171 14.18 1.84 -10.74
N GLN A 172 13.27 2.81 -10.57
CA GLN A 172 13.65 4.24 -10.45
C GLN A 172 14.47 4.49 -9.17
N THR A 173 14.12 3.83 -8.07
CA THR A 173 14.92 3.91 -6.83
C THR A 173 16.33 3.37 -7.07
N LYS A 174 16.51 2.28 -7.83
CA LYS A 174 17.85 1.78 -8.18
C LYS A 174 18.70 2.84 -8.85
N ASP A 175 18.14 3.51 -9.85
CA ASP A 175 18.85 4.54 -10.59
C ASP A 175 19.19 5.76 -9.70
N VAL A 176 18.26 6.11 -8.79
CA VAL A 176 18.49 7.17 -7.79
C VAL A 176 19.63 6.78 -6.86
N LEU A 177 19.62 5.58 -6.28
CA LEU A 177 20.67 5.14 -5.36
C LEU A 177 22.04 5.09 -6.03
N ALA A 178 22.11 4.62 -7.29
CA ALA A 178 23.35 4.59 -8.05
C ALA A 178 23.89 5.99 -8.34
N ARG A 179 23.03 6.93 -8.72
CA ARG A 179 23.40 8.32 -9.00
C ARG A 179 23.90 9.06 -7.76
N GLU A 180 23.22 8.83 -6.61
CA GLU A 180 23.57 9.49 -5.35
C GLU A 180 24.65 8.74 -4.54
N GLY A 181 25.11 7.58 -5.01
CA GLY A 181 26.11 6.77 -4.31
C GLY A 181 25.64 6.23 -2.96
N LEU A 182 24.33 5.94 -2.82
CA LEU A 182 23.72 5.55 -1.57
C LEU A 182 23.73 4.03 -1.38
N THR A 183 24.21 3.60 -0.21
CA THR A 183 24.23 2.20 0.26
C THR A 183 23.64 2.14 1.68
N ASP A 184 23.59 0.97 2.30
CA ASP A 184 23.12 0.78 3.69
C ASP A 184 21.77 1.45 3.95
N CYS A 185 20.81 1.21 3.06
CA CYS A 185 19.49 1.81 3.11
C CYS A 185 18.50 0.96 3.89
N VAL A 186 17.63 1.62 4.65
CA VAL A 186 16.42 1.01 5.20
C VAL A 186 15.24 1.29 4.28
N LEU A 187 14.34 0.32 4.11
CA LEU A 187 13.12 0.45 3.31
C LEU A 187 11.91 0.55 4.23
N VAL A 188 11.30 1.72 4.28
CA VAL A 188 10.10 2.02 5.08
C VAL A 188 8.86 1.89 4.21
N THR A 189 7.97 0.99 4.57
CA THR A 189 6.63 0.86 3.97
C THR A 189 5.71 0.10 4.92
N SER A 190 4.39 0.03 4.60
CA SER A 190 3.43 -0.71 5.41
C SER A 190 3.81 -2.19 5.54
N ALA A 191 3.63 -2.76 6.72
CA ALA A 191 4.03 -4.14 7.03
C ALA A 191 3.40 -5.17 6.07
N PHE A 192 2.13 -4.99 5.71
CA PHE A 192 1.45 -5.84 4.74
C PHE A 192 1.98 -5.67 3.31
N HIS A 193 2.56 -4.52 2.98
CA HIS A 193 3.15 -4.23 1.67
C HIS A 193 4.61 -4.67 1.57
N MET A 194 5.29 -4.82 2.69
CA MET A 194 6.71 -5.17 2.77
C MET A 194 7.07 -6.44 1.97
N PRO A 195 6.30 -7.54 2.01
CA PRO A 195 6.62 -8.74 1.23
C PRO A 195 6.75 -8.47 -0.27
N ARG A 196 5.82 -7.70 -0.84
CA ARG A 196 5.82 -7.35 -2.26
C ARG A 196 6.95 -6.39 -2.61
N SER A 197 7.19 -5.41 -1.78
CA SER A 197 8.28 -4.44 -1.95
C SER A 197 9.65 -5.12 -1.90
N MET A 198 9.90 -5.95 -0.89
CA MET A 198 11.17 -6.68 -0.75
C MET A 198 11.43 -7.64 -1.90
N ALA A 199 10.39 -8.30 -2.44
CA ALA A 199 10.54 -9.15 -3.62
C ALA A 199 11.04 -8.35 -4.83
N LEU A 200 10.47 -7.16 -5.07
CA LEU A 200 10.85 -6.29 -6.18
C LEU A 200 12.24 -5.67 -5.99
N PHE A 201 12.56 -5.19 -4.78
CA PHE A 201 13.87 -4.61 -4.48
C PHE A 201 14.99 -5.65 -4.61
N ARG A 202 14.79 -6.87 -4.10
CA ARG A 202 15.73 -7.99 -4.27
C ARG A 202 15.94 -8.32 -5.75
N LYS A 203 14.86 -8.37 -6.53
CA LYS A 203 14.93 -8.62 -7.97
C LYS A 203 15.64 -7.49 -8.73
N ALA A 204 15.46 -6.25 -8.33
CA ALA A 204 16.21 -5.11 -8.86
C ALA A 204 17.70 -5.13 -8.44
N GLY A 205 18.10 -6.03 -7.53
CA GLY A 205 19.45 -6.10 -7.00
C GLY A 205 19.79 -5.00 -6.02
N ILE A 206 18.79 -4.47 -5.31
CA ILE A 206 18.95 -3.40 -4.30
C ILE A 206 18.97 -4.04 -2.92
N PRO A 207 20.11 -4.06 -2.23
CA PRO A 207 20.17 -4.51 -0.84
C PRO A 207 19.57 -3.44 0.06
N VAL A 208 18.51 -3.79 0.79
CA VAL A 208 17.86 -2.91 1.77
C VAL A 208 17.50 -3.69 3.02
N THR A 209 17.54 -3.02 4.16
CA THR A 209 17.00 -3.55 5.42
C THR A 209 15.51 -3.22 5.49
N PRO A 210 14.61 -4.22 5.61
CA PRO A 210 13.17 -3.96 5.72
C PRO A 210 12.86 -3.25 7.04
N TRP A 211 12.05 -2.20 6.96
CA TRP A 211 11.57 -1.43 8.10
C TRP A 211 10.05 -1.30 8.05
N PRO A 212 9.32 -2.38 8.39
CA PRO A 212 7.86 -2.40 8.33
C PRO A 212 7.24 -1.48 9.37
N VAL A 213 6.20 -0.76 8.94
CA VAL A 213 5.38 0.15 9.75
C VAL A 213 3.91 -0.02 9.37
N ASP A 214 3.01 0.79 9.89
CA ASP A 214 1.59 0.77 9.51
C ASP A 214 1.01 -0.66 9.56
N TYR A 215 1.13 -1.28 10.75
CA TYR A 215 0.49 -2.55 11.03
C TYR A 215 -1.02 -2.34 11.22
N ARG A 216 -1.82 -3.16 10.56
CA ARG A 216 -3.29 -3.12 10.62
C ARG A 216 -3.88 -4.17 11.51
N THR A 217 -3.07 -5.13 11.96
CA THR A 217 -3.49 -6.23 12.84
C THR A 217 -2.63 -6.30 14.10
N SER A 218 -3.19 -6.91 15.13
CA SER A 218 -2.48 -7.12 16.39
C SER A 218 -1.39 -8.20 16.34
N GLY A 219 -1.29 -8.94 15.23
CA GLY A 219 -0.39 -10.08 15.10
C GLY A 219 -0.89 -11.39 15.75
N ILE A 220 -1.99 -11.35 16.50
CA ILE A 220 -2.59 -12.50 17.20
C ILE A 220 -4.08 -12.69 16.86
N LEU A 221 -4.54 -12.03 15.80
CA LEU A 221 -5.93 -12.08 15.37
C LEU A 221 -6.32 -13.49 14.97
N ARG A 222 -7.51 -13.94 15.39
CA ARG A 222 -8.09 -15.24 15.03
C ARG A 222 -9.32 -15.05 14.17
N LEU A 223 -9.60 -16.06 13.35
CA LEU A 223 -10.82 -16.08 12.54
C LEU A 223 -12.05 -16.10 13.44
N GLY A 224 -12.95 -15.17 13.21
CA GLY A 224 -14.18 -15.02 13.99
C GLY A 224 -15.14 -14.02 13.36
N VAL A 225 -16.25 -13.79 14.04
CA VAL A 225 -17.25 -12.78 13.68
C VAL A 225 -16.95 -11.49 14.42
N ASP A 226 -17.06 -10.37 13.72
CA ASP A 226 -16.90 -9.00 14.27
C ASP A 226 -17.95 -8.07 13.68
N PHE A 227 -18.96 -7.75 14.46
CA PHE A 227 -20.03 -6.82 14.11
C PHE A 227 -19.73 -5.37 14.49
N SER A 228 -18.63 -5.11 15.20
CA SER A 228 -18.34 -3.79 15.79
C SER A 228 -17.74 -2.80 14.77
N GLN A 229 -17.03 -3.30 13.73
CA GLN A 229 -16.22 -2.48 12.84
C GLN A 229 -16.37 -2.85 11.35
N PRO A 230 -17.61 -2.87 10.78
CA PRO A 230 -17.81 -3.37 9.42
C PRO A 230 -17.03 -2.59 8.36
N THR A 231 -16.91 -1.27 8.50
CA THR A 231 -16.14 -0.44 7.56
C THR A 231 -14.64 -0.76 7.62
N SER A 232 -14.09 -0.91 8.82
CA SER A 232 -12.69 -1.28 9.02
C SER A 232 -12.40 -2.67 8.46
N ASN A 233 -13.28 -3.66 8.76
CA ASN A 233 -13.17 -5.01 8.22
C ASN A 233 -13.16 -5.03 6.69
N ALA A 234 -14.01 -4.21 6.04
CA ALA A 234 -14.04 -4.07 4.58
C ALA A 234 -12.74 -3.49 4.01
N GLN A 235 -12.20 -2.45 4.64
CA GLN A 235 -10.92 -1.84 4.23
C GLN A 235 -9.75 -2.81 4.38
N ILE A 236 -9.66 -3.49 5.52
CA ILE A 236 -8.62 -4.49 5.79
C ILE A 236 -8.73 -5.65 4.80
N THR A 237 -9.94 -6.14 4.53
CA THR A 237 -10.17 -7.23 3.57
C THR A 237 -9.78 -6.79 2.16
N SER A 238 -10.14 -5.59 1.73
CA SER A 238 -9.77 -5.05 0.42
C SER A 238 -8.25 -4.91 0.30
N THR A 239 -7.58 -4.44 1.34
CA THR A 239 -6.12 -4.34 1.40
C THR A 239 -5.46 -5.70 1.30
N ALA A 240 -5.93 -6.69 2.07
CA ALA A 240 -5.42 -8.07 2.03
C ALA A 240 -5.54 -8.67 0.62
N VAL A 241 -6.73 -8.61 0.03
CA VAL A 241 -6.98 -9.14 -1.32
C VAL A 241 -6.08 -8.46 -2.35
N ARG A 242 -5.91 -7.15 -2.29
CA ARG A 242 -5.05 -6.39 -3.19
C ARG A 242 -3.58 -6.82 -3.09
N GLU A 243 -3.05 -6.98 -1.89
CA GLU A 243 -1.66 -7.38 -1.71
C GLU A 243 -1.42 -8.83 -2.12
N TRP A 244 -2.32 -9.74 -1.80
CA TRP A 244 -2.23 -11.14 -2.23
C TRP A 244 -2.29 -11.27 -3.76
N ILE A 245 -3.22 -10.58 -4.42
CA ILE A 245 -3.29 -10.53 -5.90
C ILE A 245 -2.00 -9.95 -6.48
N GLY A 246 -1.50 -8.86 -5.88
CA GLY A 246 -0.26 -8.23 -6.31
C GLY A 246 0.94 -9.18 -6.23
N LEU A 247 1.09 -9.92 -5.13
CA LEU A 247 2.14 -10.94 -4.97
C LEU A 247 2.05 -12.06 -6.01
N VAL A 248 0.85 -12.60 -6.23
CA VAL A 248 0.63 -13.65 -7.25
C VAL A 248 0.91 -13.12 -8.65
N ALA A 249 0.43 -11.91 -8.96
CA ALA A 249 0.65 -11.30 -10.27
C ALA A 249 2.15 -11.10 -10.57
N TYR A 250 2.93 -10.60 -9.61
CA TYR A 250 4.37 -10.43 -9.77
C TYR A 250 5.10 -11.78 -9.88
N TYR A 251 4.68 -12.78 -9.11
CA TYR A 251 5.24 -14.13 -9.24
C TYR A 251 5.01 -14.72 -10.63
N LEU A 252 3.78 -14.65 -11.16
CA LEU A 252 3.41 -15.20 -12.45
C LEU A 252 4.02 -14.44 -13.64
N THR A 253 4.17 -13.12 -13.53
CA THR A 253 4.73 -12.27 -14.60
C THR A 253 6.25 -12.23 -14.58
N GLY A 254 6.88 -12.88 -13.61
CA GLY A 254 8.31 -12.82 -13.44
C GLY A 254 8.84 -11.41 -13.12
N ARG A 255 8.00 -10.54 -12.57
CA ARG A 255 8.35 -9.17 -12.13
C ARG A 255 8.65 -9.12 -10.66
#